data_9d155364ca320048d16aed1414b7402b
#
_entry.id   9d155364ca320048d16aed1414b7402b
#
_cell.length_a   1.000
_cell.length_b   1.000
_cell.length_c   1.000
_cell.angle_alpha   90.00
_cell.angle_beta   90.00
_cell.angle_gamma   90.00
#
_symmetry.space_group_name_H-M   'P 1'
#
loop_
_entity.id
_entity.type
_entity.pdbx_description
1 polymer ?
#
loop_
_entity_poly.entity_id
_entity_poly.type
_entity_poly.pdbx_seq_one_letter_code
_entity_poly.pdbx_strand_id
1 'polypeptide(L)'
;LAGNKFLSIKGMLNGTSNFIISQMENGMSFDESLSFAQENGYAEADPVYDIEGIDAAHKIAILSNIIFGSPLPPDNFLIEGISKITKEDIHIAEKLGFTVKHISSADIRDGKILMRSNPALVKKTDYLSSLKNVRNALVIDTDLVGKIHISSIGAGGEATAAGVISDIVHLASGLKSFNAQSREDLDYRDLTDEFFSYLVTVHSTNENTNNHIQKILEEHNISIINSGLINNVKQSYITYYYEI
;
A
#
# COMPACT_ATOMS: atom_id res chain seq x y z
N LEU A 1 -6.68 -23.45 -2.58
CA LEU A 1 -5.89 -22.99 -3.74
C LEU A 1 -4.64 -23.85 -4.02
N ALA A 2 -4.52 -25.02 -3.38
CA ALA A 2 -3.32 -25.87 -3.47
C ALA A 2 -2.90 -26.26 -4.91
N GLY A 3 -3.81 -26.25 -5.87
CA GLY A 3 -3.53 -26.56 -7.27
C GLY A 3 -3.10 -25.38 -8.14
N ASN A 4 -2.99 -24.17 -7.58
CA ASN A 4 -2.62 -22.98 -8.32
C ASN A 4 -1.18 -22.57 -8.02
N LYS A 5 -0.54 -21.90 -9.00
CA LYS A 5 0.64 -21.09 -8.74
C LYS A 5 0.19 -19.69 -8.31
N PHE A 6 0.76 -19.18 -7.24
CA PHE A 6 0.55 -17.81 -6.82
C PHE A 6 1.52 -16.92 -7.59
N LEU A 7 0.99 -15.87 -8.21
CA LEU A 7 1.75 -14.91 -9.00
C LEU A 7 2.05 -13.65 -8.20
N SER A 8 1.06 -13.17 -7.46
CA SER A 8 1.21 -12.01 -6.58
C SER A 8 0.20 -12.01 -5.44
N ILE A 9 0.54 -11.24 -4.44
CA ILE A 9 -0.33 -10.90 -3.32
C ILE A 9 -0.19 -9.43 -3.05
N LYS A 10 -1.30 -8.71 -2.94
CA LYS A 10 -1.32 -7.31 -2.55
C LYS A 10 -2.51 -7.01 -1.66
N GLY A 11 -2.37 -6.04 -0.78
CA GLY A 11 -3.49 -5.69 0.08
C GLY A 11 -3.31 -4.40 0.87
N MET A 12 -4.44 -3.96 1.42
CA MET A 12 -4.53 -2.95 2.45
C MET A 12 -4.58 -3.69 3.78
N LEU A 13 -3.45 -3.78 4.47
CA LEU A 13 -3.27 -4.69 5.62
C LEU A 13 -3.30 -3.98 6.97
N ASN A 14 -3.49 -2.64 6.96
CA ASN A 14 -3.60 -1.84 8.17
C ASN A 14 -4.86 -0.98 8.15
N GLY A 15 -5.77 -1.21 9.09
CA GLY A 15 -7.06 -0.52 9.19
C GLY A 15 -6.93 0.94 9.62
N THR A 16 -5.98 1.25 10.50
CA THR A 16 -5.70 2.60 11.01
C THR A 16 -5.24 3.51 9.88
N SER A 17 -4.23 3.07 9.12
CA SER A 17 -3.73 3.83 7.95
C SER A 17 -4.82 4.07 6.91
N ASN A 18 -5.64 3.05 6.60
CA ASN A 18 -6.74 3.23 5.66
C ASN A 18 -7.82 4.18 6.18
N PHE A 19 -8.11 4.15 7.47
CA PHE A 19 -9.05 5.09 8.09
C PHE A 19 -8.55 6.53 7.97
N ILE A 20 -7.28 6.78 8.33
CA ILE A 20 -6.66 8.12 8.26
C ILE A 20 -6.72 8.65 6.83
N ILE A 21 -6.27 7.88 5.83
CA ILE A 21 -6.35 8.29 4.42
C ILE A 21 -7.80 8.56 4.00
N SER A 22 -8.76 7.76 4.45
CA SER A 22 -10.18 7.96 4.13
C SER A 22 -10.74 9.27 4.71
N GLN A 23 -10.28 9.69 5.89
CA GLN A 23 -10.66 10.99 6.45
C GLN A 23 -9.99 12.15 5.70
N MET A 24 -8.74 11.97 5.29
CA MET A 24 -8.04 12.94 4.45
C MET A 24 -8.72 13.10 3.06
N GLU A 25 -9.24 12.03 2.47
CA GLU A 25 -10.09 12.08 1.26
C GLU A 25 -11.35 12.93 1.48
N ASN A 26 -11.87 12.99 2.71
CA ASN A 26 -12.99 13.84 3.11
C ASN A 26 -12.58 15.28 3.47
N GLY A 27 -11.31 15.66 3.31
CA GLY A 27 -10.80 17.02 3.48
C GLY A 27 -10.13 17.31 4.82
N MET A 28 -10.01 16.34 5.73
CA MET A 28 -9.22 16.50 6.96
C MET A 28 -7.71 16.55 6.66
N SER A 29 -6.93 17.22 7.50
CA SER A 29 -5.47 17.08 7.49
C SER A 29 -5.06 15.72 8.06
N PHE A 30 -3.78 15.37 7.89
CA PHE A 30 -3.23 14.16 8.51
C PHE A 30 -3.40 14.18 10.04
N ASP A 31 -3.05 15.30 10.69
CA ASP A 31 -3.11 15.41 12.15
C ASP A 31 -4.56 15.37 12.68
N GLU A 32 -5.49 16.04 11.99
CA GLU A 32 -6.92 15.96 12.32
C GLU A 32 -7.44 14.52 12.15
N SER A 33 -7.06 13.84 11.09
CA SER A 33 -7.47 12.46 10.80
C SER A 33 -6.90 11.47 11.81
N LEU A 34 -5.65 11.66 12.24
CA LEU A 34 -5.00 10.87 13.27
C LEU A 34 -5.67 11.06 14.62
N SER A 35 -5.91 12.32 15.04
CA SER A 35 -6.63 12.63 16.28
C SER A 35 -8.02 12.00 16.28
N PHE A 36 -8.72 12.09 15.17
CA PHE A 36 -10.04 11.48 15.01
C PHE A 36 -10.00 9.96 15.08
N ALA A 37 -8.94 9.32 14.53
CA ALA A 37 -8.73 7.88 14.65
C ALA A 37 -8.49 7.46 16.12
N GLN A 38 -7.72 8.24 16.87
CA GLN A 38 -7.45 8.00 18.29
C GLN A 38 -8.72 8.14 19.15
N GLU A 39 -9.51 9.18 18.93
CA GLU A 39 -10.79 9.41 19.62
C GLU A 39 -11.80 8.28 19.40
N ASN A 40 -11.78 7.67 18.22
CA ASN A 40 -12.64 6.54 17.86
C ASN A 40 -12.06 5.15 18.23
N GLY A 41 -10.86 5.10 18.82
CA GLY A 41 -10.21 3.86 19.22
C GLY A 41 -9.65 3.04 18.04
N TYR A 42 -9.43 3.65 16.88
CA TYR A 42 -8.82 3.02 15.71
C TYR A 42 -7.30 3.22 15.67
N ALA A 43 -6.76 4.18 16.41
CA ALA A 43 -5.34 4.38 16.61
C ALA A 43 -5.01 4.42 18.09
N GLU A 44 -3.88 3.85 18.47
CA GLU A 44 -3.33 3.93 19.82
C GLU A 44 -2.66 5.28 20.07
N ALA A 45 -2.30 5.57 21.34
CA ALA A 45 -1.59 6.80 21.71
C ALA A 45 -0.21 6.91 21.00
N ASP A 46 0.46 5.78 20.80
CA ASP A 46 1.66 5.69 19.96
C ASP A 46 1.31 4.93 18.66
N PRO A 47 0.96 5.62 17.58
CA PRO A 47 0.51 5.02 16.34
C PRO A 47 1.64 4.69 15.35
N VAL A 48 2.92 4.84 15.73
CA VAL A 48 4.08 4.77 14.82
C VAL A 48 4.08 3.49 14.00
N TYR A 49 3.78 2.34 14.59
CA TYR A 49 3.73 1.06 13.88
C TYR A 49 2.72 1.04 12.73
N ASP A 50 1.59 1.72 12.92
CA ASP A 50 0.52 1.82 11.92
C ASP A 50 0.87 2.86 10.84
N ILE A 51 1.20 4.09 11.26
CA ILE A 51 1.36 5.21 10.33
C ILE A 51 2.65 5.15 9.53
N GLU A 52 3.71 4.50 10.05
CA GLU A 52 4.97 4.29 9.31
C GLU A 52 4.97 2.98 8.50
N GLY A 53 3.84 2.27 8.45
CA GLY A 53 3.66 1.10 7.59
C GLY A 53 4.32 -0.19 8.07
N ILE A 54 4.87 -0.21 9.29
CA ILE A 54 5.65 -1.33 9.84
C ILE A 54 4.75 -2.54 10.06
N ASP A 55 3.56 -2.35 10.64
CA ASP A 55 2.58 -3.43 10.85
C ASP A 55 2.17 -4.08 9.52
N ALA A 56 1.87 -3.27 8.52
CA ALA A 56 1.49 -3.76 7.19
C ALA A 56 2.65 -4.50 6.50
N ALA A 57 3.88 -4.03 6.70
CA ALA A 57 5.10 -4.68 6.21
C ALA A 57 5.32 -6.05 6.85
N HIS A 58 5.14 -6.18 8.16
CA HIS A 58 5.21 -7.48 8.83
C HIS A 58 4.15 -8.45 8.31
N LYS A 59 2.92 -7.97 8.11
CA LYS A 59 1.81 -8.80 7.60
C LYS A 59 2.09 -9.32 6.19
N ILE A 60 2.58 -8.48 5.28
CA ILE A 60 2.89 -8.95 3.92
C ILE A 60 4.08 -9.92 3.92
N ALA A 61 5.06 -9.74 4.81
CA ALA A 61 6.17 -10.68 4.97
C ALA A 61 5.70 -12.07 5.41
N ILE A 62 4.82 -12.13 6.40
CA ILE A 62 4.20 -13.40 6.87
C ILE A 62 3.38 -14.06 5.75
N LEU A 63 2.56 -13.27 5.04
CA LEU A 63 1.73 -13.77 3.96
C LEU A 63 2.57 -14.26 2.77
N SER A 64 3.66 -13.58 2.44
CA SER A 64 4.61 -14.00 1.43
C SER A 64 5.26 -15.34 1.79
N ASN A 65 5.70 -15.50 3.04
CA ASN A 65 6.23 -16.78 3.52
C ASN A 65 5.19 -17.91 3.40
N ILE A 66 3.95 -17.68 3.79
CA ILE A 66 2.88 -18.69 3.72
C ILE A 66 2.56 -19.06 2.26
N ILE A 67 2.48 -18.07 1.38
CA ILE A 67 2.00 -18.26 -0.01
C ILE A 67 3.11 -18.77 -0.92
N PHE A 68 4.30 -18.19 -0.84
CA PHE A 68 5.41 -18.54 -1.74
C PHE A 68 6.36 -19.56 -1.13
N GLY A 69 6.28 -19.81 0.19
CA GLY A 69 7.23 -20.69 0.88
C GLY A 69 8.62 -20.05 1.02
N SER A 70 8.73 -18.73 0.79
CA SER A 70 9.99 -17.99 0.88
C SER A 70 10.46 -17.84 2.33
N PRO A 71 11.76 -17.67 2.60
CA PRO A 71 12.23 -17.22 3.91
C PRO A 71 11.62 -15.85 4.23
N LEU A 72 11.77 -15.37 5.47
CA LEU A 72 11.39 -14.01 5.81
C LEU A 72 12.25 -13.02 4.99
N PRO A 73 11.67 -11.89 4.54
CA PRO A 73 12.40 -10.93 3.73
C PRO A 73 13.60 -10.34 4.48
N PRO A 74 14.61 -9.87 3.75
CA PRO A 74 15.66 -9.08 4.35
C PRO A 74 15.07 -7.78 4.93
N ASP A 75 15.74 -7.21 5.94
CA ASP A 75 15.27 -6.00 6.65
C ASP A 75 15.18 -4.74 5.77
N ASN A 76 15.66 -4.80 4.53
CA ASN A 76 15.80 -3.65 3.63
C ASN A 76 14.78 -3.60 2.48
N PHE A 77 13.66 -4.31 2.52
CA PHE A 77 12.61 -4.06 1.53
C PHE A 77 11.91 -2.71 1.77
N LEU A 78 11.29 -2.15 0.75
CA LEU A 78 10.70 -0.81 0.83
C LEU A 78 9.54 -0.78 1.84
N ILE A 79 9.74 0.00 2.90
CA ILE A 79 8.69 0.34 3.87
C ILE A 79 8.59 1.86 3.92
N GLU A 80 7.42 2.38 3.59
CA GLU A 80 7.11 3.81 3.68
C GLU A 80 5.72 3.99 4.27
N GLY A 81 5.63 4.86 5.29
CA GLY A 81 4.38 5.18 5.96
C GLY A 81 3.55 6.24 5.25
N ILE A 82 2.46 6.63 5.91
CA ILE A 82 1.51 7.62 5.41
C ILE A 82 1.72 9.01 6.01
N SER A 83 2.64 9.17 6.95
CA SER A 83 2.85 10.41 7.73
C SER A 83 3.24 11.62 6.87
N LYS A 84 3.80 11.37 5.68
CA LYS A 84 4.22 12.42 4.74
C LYS A 84 3.16 12.78 3.70
N ILE A 85 2.04 12.06 3.65
CA ILE A 85 0.97 12.34 2.69
C ILE A 85 0.25 13.62 3.09
N THR A 86 0.07 14.52 2.14
CA THR A 86 -0.65 15.77 2.32
C THR A 86 -2.06 15.73 1.71
N LYS A 87 -2.91 16.68 2.08
CA LYS A 87 -4.23 16.86 1.42
C LYS A 87 -4.08 17.14 -0.06
N GLU A 88 -3.05 17.86 -0.42
CA GLU A 88 -2.72 18.24 -1.79
C GLU A 88 -2.40 17.01 -2.62
N ASP A 89 -1.63 16.06 -2.09
CA ASP A 89 -1.30 14.81 -2.78
C ASP A 89 -2.57 14.01 -3.08
N ILE A 90 -3.47 13.89 -2.10
CA ILE A 90 -4.75 13.19 -2.27
C ILE A 90 -5.62 13.89 -3.32
N HIS A 91 -5.73 15.22 -3.26
CA HIS A 91 -6.52 15.98 -4.23
C HIS A 91 -5.97 15.89 -5.65
N ILE A 92 -4.65 15.90 -5.80
CA ILE A 92 -3.97 15.72 -7.08
C ILE A 92 -4.22 14.31 -7.62
N ALA A 93 -4.01 13.29 -6.80
CA ALA A 93 -4.28 11.90 -7.16
C ALA A 93 -5.73 11.74 -7.66
N GLU A 94 -6.69 12.35 -6.95
CA GLU A 94 -8.10 12.29 -7.32
C GLU A 94 -8.38 12.92 -8.70
N LYS A 95 -7.78 14.07 -9.00
CA LYS A 95 -7.89 14.72 -10.30
C LYS A 95 -7.31 13.90 -11.43
N LEU A 96 -6.26 13.12 -11.16
CA LEU A 96 -5.64 12.21 -12.10
C LEU A 96 -6.40 10.87 -12.25
N GLY A 97 -7.52 10.67 -11.52
CA GLY A 97 -8.33 9.46 -11.59
C GLY A 97 -7.85 8.33 -10.67
N PHE A 98 -7.05 8.66 -9.66
CA PHE A 98 -6.54 7.73 -8.66
C PHE A 98 -7.10 8.03 -7.27
N THR A 99 -6.94 7.08 -6.38
CA THR A 99 -7.00 7.25 -4.92
C THR A 99 -5.65 6.90 -4.32
N VAL A 100 -5.29 7.55 -3.24
CA VAL A 100 -4.12 7.14 -2.45
C VAL A 100 -4.52 6.04 -1.49
N LYS A 101 -3.76 4.94 -1.45
CA LYS A 101 -3.94 3.86 -0.49
C LYS A 101 -2.57 3.39 0.00
N HIS A 102 -2.49 2.93 1.24
CA HIS A 102 -1.29 2.23 1.71
C HIS A 102 -1.40 0.77 1.29
N ILE A 103 -0.54 0.35 0.36
CA ILE A 103 -0.55 -0.99 -0.25
C ILE A 103 0.73 -1.73 0.12
N SER A 104 0.54 -2.93 0.65
CA SER A 104 1.62 -3.89 0.81
C SER A 104 1.50 -4.96 -0.28
N SER A 105 2.59 -5.29 -0.94
CA SER A 105 2.59 -6.30 -2.00
C SER A 105 3.83 -7.18 -1.99
N ALA A 106 3.66 -8.39 -2.51
CA ALA A 106 4.73 -9.30 -2.84
C ALA A 106 4.39 -9.96 -4.19
N ASP A 107 5.22 -9.71 -5.19
CA ASP A 107 5.01 -10.12 -6.58
C ASP A 107 6.18 -10.99 -7.03
N ILE A 108 5.91 -12.10 -7.74
CA ILE A 108 6.98 -12.88 -8.37
C ILE A 108 7.33 -12.23 -9.70
N ARG A 109 8.59 -11.80 -9.84
CA ARG A 109 9.16 -11.23 -11.06
C ARG A 109 10.48 -11.92 -11.38
N ASP A 110 10.60 -12.47 -12.58
CA ASP A 110 11.80 -13.16 -13.05
C ASP A 110 12.33 -14.21 -12.04
N GLY A 111 11.41 -14.95 -11.39
CA GLY A 111 11.76 -15.98 -10.41
C GLY A 111 12.22 -15.46 -9.06
N LYS A 112 12.06 -14.15 -8.77
CA LYS A 112 12.36 -13.53 -7.47
C LYS A 112 11.15 -12.83 -6.91
N ILE A 113 11.12 -12.59 -5.61
CA ILE A 113 10.04 -11.88 -4.91
C ILE A 113 10.41 -10.41 -4.83
N LEU A 114 9.58 -9.55 -5.41
CA LEU A 114 9.59 -8.12 -5.20
C LEU A 114 8.59 -7.78 -4.11
N MET A 115 9.07 -7.27 -2.97
CA MET A 115 8.23 -6.92 -1.82
C MET A 115 8.31 -5.44 -1.49
N ARG A 116 7.15 -4.87 -1.14
CA ARG A 116 7.05 -3.47 -0.72
C ARG A 116 5.81 -3.22 0.13
N SER A 117 5.86 -2.19 0.97
CA SER A 117 4.75 -1.68 1.77
C SER A 117 4.83 -0.16 1.80
N ASN A 118 4.00 0.52 0.99
CA ASN A 118 4.12 1.96 0.78
C ASN A 118 2.81 2.59 0.30
N PRO A 119 2.66 3.91 0.42
CA PRO A 119 1.59 4.63 -0.24
C PRO A 119 1.62 4.41 -1.76
N ALA A 120 0.47 4.18 -2.36
CA ALA A 120 0.35 3.90 -3.79
C ALA A 120 -0.85 4.62 -4.40
N LEU A 121 -0.70 4.99 -5.67
CA LEU A 121 -1.80 5.46 -6.51
C LEU A 121 -2.58 4.26 -7.03
N VAL A 122 -3.83 4.15 -6.61
CA VAL A 122 -4.75 3.08 -7.01
C VAL A 122 -5.79 3.64 -7.96
N LYS A 123 -5.91 3.09 -9.17
CA LYS A 123 -6.90 3.54 -10.15
C LYS A 123 -8.31 3.44 -9.54
N LYS A 124 -9.17 4.43 -9.79
CA LYS A 124 -10.56 4.44 -9.28
C LYS A 124 -11.38 3.22 -9.76
N THR A 125 -10.93 2.53 -10.80
CA THR A 125 -11.53 1.29 -11.31
C THR A 125 -11.03 0.02 -10.62
N ASP A 126 -9.97 0.10 -9.80
CA ASP A 126 -9.46 -1.06 -9.05
C ASP A 126 -10.34 -1.32 -7.81
N TYR A 127 -10.50 -2.60 -7.48
CA TYR A 127 -11.27 -3.02 -6.30
C TYR A 127 -10.80 -2.35 -5.00
N LEU A 128 -9.49 -2.23 -4.80
CA LEU A 128 -8.93 -1.65 -3.58
C LEU A 128 -9.25 -0.16 -3.42
N SER A 129 -9.52 0.56 -4.51
CA SER A 129 -9.85 1.97 -4.46
C SER A 129 -11.18 2.25 -3.75
N SER A 130 -12.13 1.32 -3.84
CA SER A 130 -13.47 1.44 -3.28
C SER A 130 -13.52 1.22 -1.76
N LEU A 131 -12.47 0.65 -1.18
CA LEU A 131 -12.43 0.31 0.23
C LEU A 131 -12.10 1.53 1.08
N LYS A 132 -12.90 1.75 2.11
CA LYS A 132 -12.80 2.92 3.00
C LYS A 132 -12.83 2.52 4.46
N ASN A 133 -12.48 3.47 5.31
CA ASN A 133 -12.46 3.33 6.77
C ASN A 133 -11.53 2.19 7.23
N VAL A 134 -11.93 1.41 8.21
CA VAL A 134 -11.13 0.34 8.83
C VAL A 134 -11.15 -0.98 8.05
N ARG A 135 -11.58 -0.97 6.79
CA ARG A 135 -11.61 -2.19 5.98
C ARG A 135 -10.22 -2.56 5.49
N ASN A 136 -9.86 -3.81 5.73
CA ASN A 136 -8.70 -4.45 5.12
C ASN A 136 -9.14 -5.27 3.91
N ALA A 137 -8.23 -5.46 2.97
CA ALA A 137 -8.45 -6.34 1.84
C ALA A 137 -7.14 -6.98 1.39
N LEU A 138 -7.30 -8.16 0.81
CA LEU A 138 -6.23 -8.92 0.18
C LEU A 138 -6.69 -9.31 -1.22
N VAL A 139 -5.82 -9.12 -2.19
CA VAL A 139 -5.96 -9.59 -3.57
C VAL A 139 -4.84 -10.58 -3.83
N ILE A 140 -5.22 -11.80 -4.16
CA ILE A 140 -4.30 -12.88 -4.51
C ILE A 140 -4.46 -13.15 -6.00
N ASP A 141 -3.37 -13.06 -6.77
CA ASP A 141 -3.37 -13.39 -8.18
C ASP A 141 -2.79 -14.78 -8.41
N THR A 142 -3.46 -15.58 -9.22
CA THR A 142 -3.10 -16.97 -9.49
C THR A 142 -3.17 -17.28 -10.97
N ASP A 143 -2.47 -18.34 -11.39
CA ASP A 143 -2.38 -18.75 -12.79
C ASP A 143 -3.67 -19.37 -13.36
N LEU A 144 -4.43 -20.11 -12.55
CA LEU A 144 -5.59 -20.86 -13.05
C LEU A 144 -6.93 -20.20 -12.76
N VAL A 145 -7.12 -19.67 -11.54
CA VAL A 145 -8.42 -19.06 -11.16
C VAL A 145 -8.40 -17.54 -11.20
N GLY A 146 -7.25 -16.93 -11.54
CA GLY A 146 -7.10 -15.49 -11.63
C GLY A 146 -7.11 -14.81 -10.27
N LYS A 147 -7.73 -13.61 -10.20
CA LYS A 147 -7.70 -12.77 -8.99
C LYS A 147 -8.80 -13.14 -8.01
N ILE A 148 -8.40 -13.37 -6.78
CA ILE A 148 -9.27 -13.63 -5.64
C ILE A 148 -9.21 -12.42 -4.71
N HIS A 149 -10.36 -11.91 -4.34
CA HIS A 149 -10.50 -10.76 -3.45
C HIS A 149 -11.10 -11.20 -2.13
N ILE A 150 -10.42 -10.87 -1.03
CA ILE A 150 -10.90 -11.10 0.34
C ILE A 150 -10.92 -9.76 1.03
N SER A 151 -12.04 -9.39 1.63
CA SER A 151 -12.10 -8.18 2.46
C SER A 151 -12.89 -8.39 3.73
N SER A 152 -12.46 -7.73 4.79
CA SER A 152 -13.10 -7.80 6.09
C SER A 152 -12.84 -6.51 6.88
N ILE A 153 -13.50 -6.39 8.03
CA ILE A 153 -13.14 -5.42 9.05
C ILE A 153 -11.80 -5.87 9.64
N GLY A 154 -10.78 -5.01 9.61
CA GLY A 154 -9.41 -5.32 10.00
C GLY A 154 -9.05 -4.94 11.44
N ALA A 155 -9.95 -4.25 12.17
CA ALA A 155 -9.71 -3.77 13.53
C ALA A 155 -10.99 -3.85 14.38
N GLY A 156 -10.82 -3.86 15.70
CA GLY A 156 -11.91 -3.92 16.68
C GLY A 156 -11.96 -5.24 17.46
N GLY A 157 -12.47 -5.19 18.67
CA GLY A 157 -12.46 -6.32 19.61
C GLY A 157 -13.12 -7.59 19.08
N GLU A 158 -14.25 -7.46 18.40
CA GLU A 158 -14.99 -8.62 17.84
C GLU A 158 -14.20 -9.30 16.70
N ALA A 159 -13.60 -8.51 15.80
CA ALA A 159 -12.80 -9.04 14.69
C ALA A 159 -11.55 -9.76 15.21
N THR A 160 -10.89 -9.19 16.21
CA THR A 160 -9.73 -9.81 16.88
C THR A 160 -10.12 -11.10 17.60
N ALA A 161 -11.21 -11.07 18.36
CA ALA A 161 -11.72 -12.24 19.08
C ALA A 161 -12.09 -13.38 18.11
N ALA A 162 -12.70 -13.06 16.97
CA ALA A 162 -13.05 -14.05 15.94
C ALA A 162 -11.80 -14.79 15.41
N GLY A 163 -10.68 -14.08 15.20
CA GLY A 163 -9.40 -14.68 14.82
C GLY A 163 -8.89 -15.65 15.88
N VAL A 164 -8.84 -15.21 17.13
CA VAL A 164 -8.37 -16.05 18.26
C VAL A 164 -9.24 -17.31 18.41
N ILE A 165 -10.56 -17.16 18.36
CA ILE A 165 -11.49 -18.30 18.47
C ILE A 165 -11.31 -19.26 17.30
N SER A 166 -11.10 -18.74 16.08
CA SER A 166 -10.82 -19.57 14.90
C SER A 166 -9.57 -20.45 15.12
N ASP A 167 -8.51 -19.89 15.65
CA ASP A 167 -7.27 -20.63 15.91
C ASP A 167 -7.48 -21.69 17.01
N ILE A 168 -8.24 -21.38 18.07
CA ILE A 168 -8.58 -22.35 19.13
C ILE A 168 -9.38 -23.52 18.53
N VAL A 169 -10.37 -23.23 17.67
CA VAL A 169 -11.18 -24.27 17.01
C VAL A 169 -10.31 -25.14 16.09
N HIS A 170 -9.41 -24.54 15.31
CA HIS A 170 -8.47 -25.29 14.47
C HIS A 170 -7.58 -26.21 15.28
N LEU A 171 -7.00 -25.75 16.38
CA LEU A 171 -6.19 -26.56 17.29
C LEU A 171 -7.01 -27.70 17.90
N ALA A 172 -8.22 -27.42 18.38
CA ALA A 172 -9.11 -28.40 18.97
C ALA A 172 -9.57 -29.49 18.00
N SER A 173 -9.73 -29.14 16.71
CA SER A 173 -10.10 -30.10 15.65
C SER A 173 -8.93 -30.93 15.11
N GLY A 174 -7.72 -30.74 15.64
CA GLY A 174 -6.52 -31.47 15.21
C GLY A 174 -6.07 -31.15 13.78
N LEU A 175 -6.55 -30.05 13.19
CA LEU A 175 -6.08 -29.58 11.91
C LEU A 175 -4.63 -29.13 12.07
N LYS A 176 -3.75 -29.78 11.31
CA LYS A 176 -2.34 -29.34 11.23
C LYS A 176 -2.29 -28.04 10.43
N SER A 177 -1.41 -27.13 10.85
CA SER A 177 -1.11 -25.94 10.03
C SER A 177 -0.70 -26.37 8.63
N PHE A 178 -1.17 -25.68 7.63
CA PHE A 178 -0.73 -25.88 6.25
C PHE A 178 0.74 -25.42 6.19
N ASN A 179 1.65 -26.40 6.19
CA ASN A 179 3.03 -26.10 5.79
C ASN A 179 2.98 -25.88 4.29
N ALA A 180 3.31 -24.69 3.83
CA ALA A 180 3.63 -24.47 2.44
C ALA A 180 4.59 -25.58 2.02
N GLN A 181 4.16 -26.41 1.06
CA GLN A 181 5.10 -27.40 0.50
C GLN A 181 6.33 -26.62 0.07
N SER A 182 7.52 -27.17 0.35
CA SER A 182 8.80 -26.59 -0.06
C SER A 182 8.73 -26.24 -1.54
N ARG A 183 8.37 -25.01 -1.82
CA ARG A 183 8.45 -24.42 -3.16
C ARG A 183 9.87 -23.91 -3.30
N GLU A 184 10.32 -23.79 -4.54
CA GLU A 184 11.65 -23.28 -4.87
C GLU A 184 12.03 -22.16 -3.93
N ASP A 185 13.23 -22.21 -3.34
CA ASP A 185 13.78 -21.13 -2.51
C ASP A 185 13.87 -19.87 -3.37
N LEU A 186 12.82 -19.05 -3.33
CA LEU A 186 12.76 -17.80 -4.08
C LEU A 186 13.52 -16.72 -3.29
N ASP A 187 14.55 -16.19 -3.93
CA ASP A 187 15.25 -15.01 -3.42
C ASP A 187 14.40 -13.75 -3.53
N TYR A 188 14.75 -12.73 -2.76
CA TYR A 188 14.18 -11.40 -2.90
C TYR A 188 14.90 -10.58 -3.96
N ARG A 189 14.14 -9.80 -4.71
CA ARG A 189 14.67 -8.86 -5.70
C ARG A 189 14.99 -7.53 -5.03
N ASP A 190 16.12 -6.93 -5.42
CA ASP A 190 16.45 -5.58 -5.02
C ASP A 190 15.53 -4.58 -5.75
N LEU A 191 15.04 -3.58 -5.02
CA LEU A 191 14.19 -2.52 -5.57
C LEU A 191 14.93 -1.62 -6.55
N THR A 192 16.25 -1.52 -6.45
CA THR A 192 17.09 -0.73 -7.39
C THR A 192 17.05 -1.27 -8.81
N ASP A 193 16.67 -2.54 -9.00
CA ASP A 193 16.52 -3.19 -10.31
C ASP A 193 15.13 -2.98 -10.92
N GLU A 194 14.25 -2.22 -10.26
CA GLU A 194 12.86 -2.04 -10.69
C GLU A 194 12.55 -0.60 -11.08
N PHE A 195 11.70 -0.48 -12.08
CA PHE A 195 11.12 0.78 -12.51
C PHE A 195 9.72 0.95 -11.94
N PHE A 196 9.45 2.10 -11.38
CA PHE A 196 8.14 2.43 -10.79
C PHE A 196 7.61 3.75 -11.35
N SER A 197 6.30 3.85 -11.37
CA SER A 197 5.65 5.14 -11.60
C SER A 197 5.51 5.89 -10.29
N TYR A 198 5.85 7.17 -10.29
CA TYR A 198 5.80 8.02 -9.10
C TYR A 198 4.87 9.20 -9.30
N LEU A 199 4.20 9.61 -8.24
CA LEU A 199 3.60 10.93 -8.13
C LEU A 199 4.60 11.85 -7.43
N VAL A 200 5.03 12.89 -8.13
CA VAL A 200 5.91 13.91 -7.55
C VAL A 200 5.14 15.23 -7.48
N THR A 201 4.93 15.72 -6.28
CA THR A 201 4.31 17.02 -6.03
C THR A 201 5.38 18.03 -5.66
N VAL A 202 5.48 19.10 -6.44
CA VAL A 202 6.44 20.17 -6.20
C VAL A 202 5.71 21.44 -5.80
N HIS A 203 6.06 21.95 -4.62
CA HIS A 203 5.60 23.26 -4.15
C HIS A 203 6.49 24.35 -4.73
N SER A 204 5.94 25.30 -5.44
CA SER A 204 6.69 26.41 -5.99
C SER A 204 5.96 27.72 -5.85
N THR A 205 6.73 28.74 -5.51
CA THR A 205 6.31 30.15 -5.54
C THR A 205 6.82 30.89 -6.79
N ASN A 206 7.58 30.20 -7.66
CA ASN A 206 8.25 30.80 -8.81
C ASN A 206 7.68 30.22 -10.11
N GLU A 207 7.23 31.10 -11.02
CA GLU A 207 6.69 30.74 -12.33
C GLU A 207 7.70 29.97 -13.23
N ASN A 208 9.00 30.17 -13.02
CA ASN A 208 10.03 29.49 -13.78
C ASN A 208 10.35 28.06 -13.29
N THR A 209 9.78 27.61 -12.19
CA THR A 209 10.05 26.29 -11.60
C THR A 209 9.66 25.17 -12.57
N ASN A 210 8.56 25.33 -13.32
CA ASN A 210 8.11 24.34 -14.28
C ASN A 210 9.17 24.05 -15.35
N ASN A 211 9.74 25.10 -15.95
CA ASN A 211 10.77 24.96 -16.97
C ASN A 211 12.05 24.31 -16.40
N HIS A 212 12.39 24.63 -15.17
CA HIS A 212 13.55 24.04 -14.50
C HIS A 212 13.35 22.54 -14.22
N ILE A 213 12.18 22.16 -13.76
CA ILE A 213 11.82 20.75 -13.52
C ILE A 213 11.82 19.98 -14.84
N GLN A 214 11.16 20.49 -15.88
CA GLN A 214 11.15 19.84 -17.20
C GLN A 214 12.57 19.57 -17.69
N LYS A 215 13.47 20.53 -17.55
CA LYS A 215 14.87 20.36 -17.92
C LYS A 215 15.57 19.25 -17.14
N ILE A 216 15.37 19.17 -15.81
CA ILE A 216 15.93 18.10 -14.98
C ILE A 216 15.39 16.73 -15.44
N LEU A 217 14.11 16.64 -15.74
CA LEU A 217 13.47 15.38 -16.16
C LEU A 217 14.01 14.91 -17.51
N GLU A 218 14.20 15.85 -18.47
CA GLU A 218 14.81 15.56 -19.77
C GLU A 218 16.28 15.12 -19.61
N GLU A 219 17.06 15.79 -18.76
CA GLU A 219 18.46 15.44 -18.50
C GLU A 219 18.61 14.02 -17.91
N HIS A 220 17.62 13.54 -17.17
CA HIS A 220 17.61 12.22 -16.56
C HIS A 220 16.76 11.17 -17.32
N ASN A 221 16.31 11.49 -18.54
CA ASN A 221 15.46 10.63 -19.37
C ASN A 221 14.18 10.13 -18.63
N ILE A 222 13.59 11.01 -17.84
CA ILE A 222 12.36 10.68 -17.08
C ILE A 222 11.14 11.10 -17.92
N SER A 223 10.29 10.14 -18.25
CA SER A 223 9.07 10.37 -19.05
C SER A 223 7.92 10.85 -18.18
N ILE A 224 7.26 11.93 -18.60
CA ILE A 224 6.05 12.45 -17.93
C ILE A 224 4.83 11.81 -18.58
N ILE A 225 4.03 11.07 -17.82
CA ILE A 225 2.76 10.51 -18.30
C ILE A 225 1.66 11.56 -18.23
N ASN A 226 1.63 12.32 -17.14
CA ASN A 226 0.64 13.38 -16.96
C ASN A 226 1.25 14.49 -16.07
N SER A 227 0.94 15.73 -16.42
CA SER A 227 1.32 16.88 -15.59
C SER A 227 0.12 17.79 -15.41
N GLY A 228 -0.05 18.32 -14.20
CA GLY A 228 -1.13 19.23 -13.87
C GLY A 228 -0.63 20.40 -13.04
N LEU A 229 -1.08 21.61 -13.38
CA LEU A 229 -0.87 22.78 -12.54
C LEU A 229 -2.10 22.95 -11.65
N ILE A 230 -1.90 22.96 -10.34
CA ILE A 230 -2.94 23.32 -9.38
C ILE A 230 -2.57 24.68 -8.79
N ASN A 231 -3.24 25.71 -9.29
CA ASN A 231 -3.11 27.05 -8.76
C ASN A 231 -4.00 27.22 -7.54
N ASN A 232 -3.42 27.36 -6.37
CA ASN A 232 -4.07 28.01 -5.24
C ASN A 232 -3.52 29.43 -5.13
N VAL A 233 -4.30 30.41 -4.69
CA VAL A 233 -4.03 31.85 -4.75
C VAL A 233 -2.65 32.29 -4.19
N LYS A 234 -1.89 31.39 -3.57
CA LYS A 234 -0.54 31.64 -3.04
C LYS A 234 0.52 30.59 -3.38
N GLN A 235 0.17 29.48 -4.00
CA GLN A 235 1.13 28.40 -4.28
C GLN A 235 0.74 27.65 -5.57
N SER A 236 1.70 27.42 -6.43
CA SER A 236 1.52 26.57 -7.63
C SER A 236 2.08 25.19 -7.34
N TYR A 237 1.29 24.17 -7.58
CA TYR A 237 1.72 22.78 -7.49
C TYR A 237 1.88 22.24 -8.89
N ILE A 238 3.01 21.64 -9.17
CA ILE A 238 3.28 20.95 -10.43
C ILE A 238 3.41 19.47 -10.08
N THR A 239 2.53 18.68 -10.65
CA THR A 239 2.50 17.26 -10.41
C THR A 239 2.94 16.52 -11.65
N TYR A 240 3.88 15.61 -11.49
CA TYR A 240 4.35 14.74 -12.53
C TYR A 240 3.99 13.30 -12.14
N TYR A 241 3.39 12.58 -13.06
CA TYR A 241 3.18 11.15 -12.95
C TYR A 241 4.07 10.46 -13.95
N TYR A 242 4.88 9.53 -13.48
CA TYR A 242 5.82 8.79 -14.31
C TYR A 242 5.47 7.32 -14.38
N GLU A 243 5.60 6.75 -15.55
CA GLU A 243 5.80 5.33 -15.76
C GLU A 243 7.22 5.17 -16.29
N ILE A 244 8.09 4.53 -15.55
CA ILE A 244 9.43 4.19 -15.98
C ILE A 244 9.49 2.69 -16.22
#